data_27a701f7a049951ac52a52362e2c4a94
#
_entry.id   27a701f7a049951ac52a52362e2c4a94
#
_cell.length_a   1.000
_cell.length_b   1.000
_cell.length_c   1.000
_cell.angle_alpha   90.00
_cell.angle_beta   90.00
_cell.angle_gamma   90.00
#
_symmetry.space_group_name_H-M   'P 1'
#
loop_
_entity.id
_entity.type
_entity.pdbx_description
1 polymer ?
#
loop_
_entity_poly.entity_id
_entity_poly.type
_entity_poly.pdbx_seq_one_letter_code
_entity_poly.pdbx_strand_id
1 'polypeptide(L)'
;MKKVFSGKKLLVVAMPIFVFISVLFISCKDSSISTDQSEKITVMQSSVSLGDPHICSDSANRLSLIFTVYEALVKLDNEGNYQPSLAESWIVGEDARTWTFNLRSGVKFHNGEILSAEDVVATLGRVLDPAIGGAFGTQGVFISYLGTAKISVLDDLKVQIITEEPMADLLDLLVAMPISPKSELNELPHVYVGSGPYRIAEQTGNKTILKAHDEYWGKAPAFNEIHWIAESSSERRVEAMLSGRADIIAGISLQDTEQLKKNEEIAVHELKSGLCIIFMCNSLKGPCADRRVRQALNYALDRDKIIREIKYGAATPLNGYLTPHHFGYNPETPVYPYDPEKASSLLAEAGYSEGLKLVFDIPSVMPDEAPQLAQMMAEQFNHVGISVEVIEHEDRAAYAEMVRDKKINDACCFDSSPRSTYRVLREKIQSTLRGPWWQGYENKEVNSLIKQAEATVNDTERQKIYRKIYTIVRDDAPWIFLYRPTRYWGVRSTMKDWKLRTDGLLIFN
;
A
#
# COMPACT_ATOMS: atom_id res chain seq x y z
N MET A 1 -58.57 -67.29 -41.81
CA MET A 1 -59.00 -67.13 -43.21
C MET A 1 -57.79 -66.65 -43.98
N LYS A 2 -57.16 -67.50 -44.81
CA LYS A 2 -57.04 -67.51 -46.25
C LYS A 2 -56.42 -66.25 -46.79
N LYS A 3 -55.34 -66.20 -47.56
CA LYS A 3 -54.72 -67.05 -48.63
C LYS A 3 -53.32 -66.44 -48.89
N VAL A 4 -52.22 -67.16 -48.98
CA VAL A 4 -51.62 -67.93 -50.03
C VAL A 4 -51.58 -67.24 -51.44
N PHE A 5 -50.40 -67.02 -51.99
CA PHE A 5 -49.78 -67.46 -53.27
C PHE A 5 -48.56 -66.67 -53.51
N SER A 6 -47.38 -67.28 -53.56
CA SER A 6 -46.73 -68.01 -54.66
C SER A 6 -46.09 -67.08 -55.73
N GLY A 7 -44.84 -67.01 -55.79
CA GLY A 7 -44.00 -67.71 -56.78
C GLY A 7 -43.26 -66.74 -57.70
N LYS A 8 -42.01 -66.83 -57.80
CA LYS A 8 -41.12 -67.33 -58.86
C LYS A 8 -39.69 -66.71 -58.75
N LYS A 9 -38.78 -67.61 -58.78
CA LYS A 9 -37.34 -67.36 -58.85
C LYS A 9 -36.97 -66.65 -60.18
N LEU A 10 -36.11 -65.70 -60.11
CA LEU A 10 -35.23 -65.34 -61.26
C LEU A 10 -33.82 -65.11 -60.73
N LEU A 11 -32.93 -65.95 -61.24
CA LEU A 11 -31.53 -65.96 -61.00
C LEU A 11 -30.88 -64.93 -61.90
N VAL A 12 -30.24 -63.83 -61.30
CA VAL A 12 -29.40 -62.99 -62.12
C VAL A 12 -28.06 -62.85 -61.34
N VAL A 13 -26.99 -63.30 -62.01
CA VAL A 13 -25.62 -63.17 -61.64
C VAL A 13 -25.22 -61.70 -61.71
N ALA A 14 -24.73 -61.12 -60.64
CA ALA A 14 -24.14 -59.81 -60.70
C ALA A 14 -22.80 -59.79 -59.94
N MET A 15 -21.78 -59.33 -60.63
CA MET A 15 -20.41 -59.06 -60.23
C MET A 15 -20.34 -58.19 -58.96
N PRO A 16 -19.34 -58.43 -58.10
CA PRO A 16 -19.08 -57.50 -57.02
C PRO A 16 -18.33 -56.26 -57.51
N ILE A 17 -18.97 -55.09 -57.39
CA ILE A 17 -18.31 -53.78 -57.48
C ILE A 17 -17.68 -53.52 -56.13
N PHE A 18 -16.32 -53.51 -56.10
CA PHE A 18 -15.57 -53.00 -54.94
C PHE A 18 -15.74 -51.49 -54.91
N VAL A 19 -16.52 -50.98 -53.98
CA VAL A 19 -16.54 -49.57 -53.62
C VAL A 19 -15.49 -49.36 -52.55
N PHE A 20 -14.38 -48.69 -52.91
CA PHE A 20 -13.41 -48.15 -51.96
C PHE A 20 -14.05 -47.00 -51.18
N ILE A 21 -14.49 -47.25 -49.94
CA ILE A 21 -14.83 -46.19 -49.00
C ILE A 21 -13.53 -45.69 -48.40
N SER A 22 -13.06 -44.54 -48.91
CA SER A 22 -11.98 -43.75 -48.26
C SER A 22 -12.54 -43.17 -46.97
N VAL A 23 -12.25 -43.82 -45.84
CA VAL A 23 -12.46 -43.21 -44.53
C VAL A 23 -11.46 -42.08 -44.35
N LEU A 24 -11.90 -40.83 -44.58
CA LEU A 24 -11.20 -39.65 -44.16
C LEU A 24 -11.22 -39.66 -42.61
N PHE A 25 -10.09 -40.03 -41.99
CA PHE A 25 -9.80 -39.67 -40.62
C PHE A 25 -9.67 -38.15 -40.55
N ILE A 26 -10.75 -37.47 -40.19
CA ILE A 26 -10.67 -36.11 -39.68
C ILE A 26 -10.01 -36.22 -38.30
N SER A 27 -8.72 -36.03 -38.25
CA SER A 27 -7.98 -35.77 -37.02
C SER A 27 -8.55 -34.48 -36.44
N CYS A 28 -9.46 -34.60 -35.46
CA CYS A 28 -9.69 -33.49 -34.54
C CYS A 28 -8.36 -33.19 -33.85
N LYS A 29 -7.61 -32.22 -34.38
CA LYS A 29 -6.66 -31.51 -33.58
C LYS A 29 -7.51 -30.90 -32.46
N ASP A 30 -7.34 -31.43 -31.25
CA ASP A 30 -7.68 -30.67 -30.05
C ASP A 30 -7.01 -29.30 -30.24
N SER A 31 -7.81 -28.30 -30.55
CA SER A 31 -7.43 -26.93 -30.36
C SER A 31 -7.33 -26.74 -28.86
N SER A 32 -6.14 -27.04 -28.32
CA SER A 32 -5.74 -26.40 -27.08
C SER A 32 -6.01 -24.94 -27.28
N ILE A 33 -6.96 -24.41 -26.51
CA ILE A 33 -7.16 -22.98 -26.34
C ILE A 33 -5.81 -22.48 -25.87
N SER A 34 -4.97 -21.99 -26.79
CA SER A 34 -3.87 -21.12 -26.44
C SER A 34 -4.56 -19.89 -25.85
N THR A 35 -4.52 -19.75 -24.55
CA THR A 35 -4.68 -18.45 -23.92
C THR A 35 -3.63 -17.57 -24.61
N ASP A 36 -4.11 -16.69 -25.47
CA ASP A 36 -3.28 -15.68 -26.14
C ASP A 36 -2.75 -14.76 -25.04
N GLN A 37 -1.62 -15.16 -24.45
CA GLN A 37 -0.90 -14.33 -23.51
C GLN A 37 -0.40 -13.16 -24.33
N SER A 38 -0.88 -11.94 -24.07
CA SER A 38 -0.32 -10.77 -24.69
C SER A 38 1.18 -10.79 -24.37
N GLU A 39 2.01 -10.81 -25.44
CA GLU A 39 3.44 -11.03 -25.27
C GLU A 39 4.10 -10.01 -24.34
N LYS A 40 3.55 -8.78 -24.29
CA LYS A 40 4.17 -7.66 -23.58
C LYS A 40 3.16 -6.61 -23.17
N ILE A 41 3.38 -5.99 -21.98
CA ILE A 41 2.68 -4.76 -21.55
C ILE A 41 3.68 -3.67 -21.19
N THR A 42 3.23 -2.42 -21.29
CA THR A 42 3.97 -1.22 -20.89
C THR A 42 3.25 -0.48 -19.76
N VAL A 43 3.91 -0.33 -18.64
CA VAL A 43 3.44 0.40 -17.45
C VAL A 43 4.24 1.68 -17.29
N MET A 44 3.59 2.83 -17.17
CA MET A 44 4.26 4.10 -16.93
C MET A 44 3.85 4.71 -15.58
N GLN A 45 4.84 5.11 -14.81
CA GLN A 45 4.68 5.78 -13.52
C GLN A 45 5.80 6.81 -13.31
N SER A 46 5.73 7.61 -12.25
CA SER A 46 6.71 8.70 -12.05
C SER A 46 8.15 8.22 -11.79
N SER A 47 8.36 7.01 -11.29
CA SER A 47 9.67 6.43 -11.03
C SER A 47 9.65 4.90 -11.12
N VAL A 48 10.77 4.28 -11.51
CA VAL A 48 10.89 2.81 -11.69
C VAL A 48 12.16 2.25 -11.00
N SER A 49 12.67 2.91 -9.98
CA SER A 49 13.81 2.42 -9.21
C SER A 49 13.38 1.38 -8.18
N LEU A 50 13.99 0.19 -8.18
CA LEU A 50 13.83 -0.78 -7.09
C LEU A 50 14.57 -0.31 -5.83
N GLY A 51 15.81 0.16 -5.98
CA GLY A 51 16.69 0.38 -4.84
C GLY A 51 16.81 -0.88 -3.97
N ASP A 52 17.23 -0.75 -2.74
CA ASP A 52 17.26 -1.90 -1.83
C ASP A 52 15.83 -2.28 -1.41
N PRO A 53 15.34 -3.50 -1.70
CA PRO A 53 13.97 -3.91 -1.41
C PRO A 53 13.66 -3.94 0.10
N HIS A 54 14.67 -4.11 0.94
CA HIS A 54 14.51 -4.24 2.40
C HIS A 54 14.40 -2.90 3.14
N ILE A 55 14.60 -1.76 2.46
CA ILE A 55 14.48 -0.43 3.06
C ILE A 55 13.28 0.38 2.55
N CYS A 56 12.41 -0.23 1.75
CA CYS A 56 11.20 0.42 1.22
C CYS A 56 9.95 -0.14 1.90
N SER A 57 9.21 0.70 2.61
CA SER A 57 7.99 0.28 3.30
C SER A 57 6.71 0.96 2.80
N ASP A 58 6.80 2.14 2.16
CA ASP A 58 5.62 2.98 1.96
C ASP A 58 5.47 3.57 0.53
N SER A 59 6.48 3.47 -0.33
CA SER A 59 6.40 3.95 -1.72
C SER A 59 5.62 2.99 -2.62
N ALA A 60 4.40 3.34 -3.01
CA ALA A 60 3.57 2.49 -3.88
C ALA A 60 4.23 2.17 -5.22
N ASN A 61 4.95 3.12 -5.83
CA ASN A 61 5.65 2.89 -7.10
C ASN A 61 6.75 1.84 -6.96
N ARG A 62 7.57 1.93 -5.89
CA ARG A 62 8.62 0.95 -5.62
C ARG A 62 8.04 -0.40 -5.20
N LEU A 63 7.06 -0.40 -4.30
CA LEU A 63 6.43 -1.64 -3.82
C LEU A 63 5.76 -2.41 -4.95
N SER A 64 5.13 -1.74 -5.93
CA SER A 64 4.58 -2.38 -7.11
C SER A 64 5.66 -3.16 -7.88
N LEU A 65 6.83 -2.56 -8.08
CA LEU A 65 7.94 -3.19 -8.77
C LEU A 65 8.59 -4.28 -7.91
N ILE A 66 8.82 -4.01 -6.62
CA ILE A 66 9.38 -4.98 -5.67
C ILE A 66 8.51 -6.24 -5.62
N PHE A 67 7.20 -6.12 -5.42
CA PHE A 67 6.29 -7.28 -5.30
C PHE A 67 5.90 -7.92 -6.64
N THR A 68 6.43 -7.43 -7.75
CA THR A 68 6.42 -8.15 -9.03
C THR A 68 7.62 -9.11 -9.12
N VAL A 69 8.74 -8.79 -8.44
CA VAL A 69 9.99 -9.57 -8.43
C VAL A 69 10.13 -10.45 -7.19
N TYR A 70 9.67 -9.99 -6.06
CA TYR A 70 9.78 -10.65 -4.76
C TYR A 70 8.43 -11.04 -4.19
N GLU A 71 8.45 -11.93 -3.22
CA GLU A 71 7.29 -12.25 -2.39
C GLU A 71 7.66 -12.14 -0.92
N ALA A 72 6.65 -11.91 -0.07
CA ALA A 72 6.76 -11.92 1.37
C ALA A 72 6.21 -13.25 1.96
N LEU A 73 6.35 -13.45 3.26
CA LEU A 73 5.76 -14.61 3.94
C LEU A 73 4.24 -14.65 3.78
N VAL A 74 3.61 -13.49 3.84
CA VAL A 74 2.16 -13.31 3.67
C VAL A 74 1.90 -12.21 2.66
N LYS A 75 0.72 -12.20 2.07
CA LYS A 75 0.26 -11.15 1.14
C LYS A 75 -1.12 -10.64 1.54
N LEU A 76 -1.55 -9.53 0.96
CA LEU A 76 -2.93 -9.05 1.06
C LEU A 76 -3.72 -9.47 -0.16
N ASP A 77 -4.99 -9.86 0.04
CA ASP A 77 -5.97 -9.95 -1.04
C ASP A 77 -6.48 -8.56 -1.47
N ASN A 78 -7.42 -8.53 -2.39
CA ASN A 78 -8.00 -7.27 -2.90
C ASN A 78 -8.80 -6.50 -1.84
N GLU A 79 -9.27 -7.18 -0.82
CA GLU A 79 -10.04 -6.63 0.31
C GLU A 79 -9.14 -6.17 1.46
N GLY A 80 -7.84 -6.53 1.41
CA GLY A 80 -6.85 -6.17 2.44
C GLY A 80 -6.70 -7.21 3.56
N ASN A 81 -7.20 -8.43 3.37
CA ASN A 81 -7.02 -9.51 4.33
C ASN A 81 -5.72 -10.26 4.08
N TYR A 82 -5.09 -10.75 5.16
CA TYR A 82 -3.88 -11.57 5.05
C TYR A 82 -4.16 -12.91 4.42
N GLN A 83 -3.35 -13.27 3.44
CA GLN A 83 -3.39 -14.53 2.72
C GLN A 83 -2.03 -15.21 2.75
N PRO A 84 -1.99 -16.55 2.67
CA PRO A 84 -0.77 -17.31 2.47
C PRO A 84 0.00 -16.85 1.22
N SER A 85 1.35 -16.74 1.35
CA SER A 85 2.27 -16.50 0.24
C SER A 85 3.43 -17.51 0.35
N LEU A 86 4.65 -17.10 0.66
CA LEU A 86 5.76 -18.03 0.92
C LEU A 86 5.54 -18.89 2.16
N ALA A 87 4.84 -18.38 3.17
CA ALA A 87 4.27 -19.22 4.21
C ALA A 87 2.89 -19.72 3.77
N GLU A 88 2.68 -21.03 3.80
CA GLU A 88 1.37 -21.64 3.51
C GLU A 88 0.42 -21.56 4.72
N SER A 89 0.96 -21.42 5.92
CA SER A 89 0.20 -21.25 7.16
C SER A 89 1.08 -20.66 8.26
N TRP A 90 0.43 -20.12 9.29
CA TRP A 90 1.10 -19.64 10.51
C TRP A 90 0.24 -19.87 11.74
N ILE A 91 0.90 -19.92 12.89
CA ILE A 91 0.27 -20.05 14.20
C ILE A 91 0.82 -18.94 15.08
N VAL A 92 -0.06 -18.28 15.82
CA VAL A 92 0.30 -17.34 16.88
C VAL A 92 -0.04 -17.95 18.23
N GLY A 93 0.90 -17.86 19.19
CA GLY A 93 0.68 -18.27 20.57
C GLY A 93 -0.34 -17.37 21.29
N GLU A 94 -0.96 -17.88 22.35
CA GLU A 94 -1.88 -17.11 23.19
C GLU A 94 -1.21 -15.90 23.86
N ASP A 95 0.12 -15.91 23.94
CA ASP A 95 0.96 -14.82 24.44
C ASP A 95 1.09 -13.64 23.45
N ALA A 96 0.57 -13.80 22.23
CA ALA A 96 0.75 -12.87 21.10
C ALA A 96 2.23 -12.53 20.77
N ARG A 97 3.18 -13.35 21.25
CA ARG A 97 4.64 -13.16 21.11
C ARG A 97 5.27 -14.21 20.21
N THR A 98 4.77 -15.43 20.28
CA THR A 98 5.34 -16.58 19.59
C THR A 98 4.60 -16.83 18.28
N TRP A 99 5.29 -16.62 17.16
CA TRP A 99 4.77 -16.85 15.82
C TRP A 99 5.55 -17.96 15.14
N THR A 100 4.86 -18.93 14.57
CA THR A 100 5.47 -20.02 13.82
C THR A 100 4.88 -20.05 12.40
N PHE A 101 5.76 -19.98 11.41
CA PHE A 101 5.41 -19.97 9.98
C PHE A 101 5.84 -21.30 9.36
N ASN A 102 4.91 -21.99 8.67
CA ASN A 102 5.22 -23.14 7.84
C ASN A 102 5.40 -22.64 6.40
N LEU A 103 6.59 -22.85 5.85
CA LEU A 103 6.93 -22.40 4.51
C LEU A 103 6.43 -23.39 3.47
N ARG A 104 6.13 -22.88 2.31
CA ARG A 104 5.75 -23.65 1.13
C ARG A 104 6.95 -24.42 0.59
N SER A 105 6.78 -25.70 0.31
CA SER A 105 7.84 -26.53 -0.27
C SER A 105 8.00 -26.30 -1.79
N GLY A 106 9.23 -26.41 -2.29
CA GLY A 106 9.53 -26.40 -3.72
C GLY A 106 9.45 -25.04 -4.40
N VAL A 107 9.30 -23.94 -3.64
CA VAL A 107 9.38 -22.58 -4.21
C VAL A 107 10.81 -22.34 -4.71
N LYS A 108 10.95 -21.94 -5.98
CA LYS A 108 12.24 -21.58 -6.57
C LYS A 108 12.42 -20.08 -6.63
N PHE A 109 13.59 -19.63 -6.29
CA PHE A 109 14.06 -18.28 -6.60
C PHE A 109 14.48 -18.17 -8.08
N HIS A 110 14.63 -16.96 -8.58
CA HIS A 110 15.00 -16.67 -9.97
C HIS A 110 16.39 -17.23 -10.37
N ASN A 111 17.26 -17.50 -9.39
CA ASN A 111 18.57 -18.16 -9.60
C ASN A 111 18.50 -19.69 -9.55
N GLY A 112 17.30 -20.27 -9.33
CA GLY A 112 17.07 -21.71 -9.27
C GLY A 112 17.21 -22.33 -7.87
N GLU A 113 17.68 -21.59 -6.87
CA GLU A 113 17.73 -22.06 -5.49
C GLU A 113 16.31 -22.29 -4.93
N ILE A 114 16.18 -23.24 -4.02
CA ILE A 114 14.90 -23.57 -3.39
C ILE A 114 14.81 -22.82 -2.06
N LEU A 115 13.67 -22.16 -1.82
CA LEU A 115 13.36 -21.46 -0.57
C LEU A 115 13.49 -22.39 0.63
N SER A 116 14.17 -21.91 1.64
CA SER A 116 14.32 -22.55 2.94
C SER A 116 14.06 -21.59 4.12
N ALA A 117 13.93 -22.11 5.31
CA ALA A 117 13.83 -21.32 6.53
C ALA A 117 15.08 -20.44 6.78
N GLU A 118 16.24 -20.86 6.30
CA GLU A 118 17.47 -20.08 6.41
C GLU A 118 17.41 -18.77 5.61
N ASP A 119 16.76 -18.76 4.43
CA ASP A 119 16.60 -17.56 3.63
C ASP A 119 15.74 -16.51 4.33
N VAL A 120 14.69 -16.97 4.98
CA VAL A 120 13.80 -16.09 5.77
C VAL A 120 14.57 -15.50 6.97
N VAL A 121 15.28 -16.34 7.73
CA VAL A 121 16.05 -15.90 8.90
C VAL A 121 17.18 -14.95 8.48
N ALA A 122 17.87 -15.24 7.38
CA ALA A 122 18.93 -14.39 6.86
C ALA A 122 18.39 -13.04 6.34
N THR A 123 17.24 -13.05 5.63
CA THR A 123 16.57 -11.82 5.20
C THR A 123 16.18 -10.95 6.39
N LEU A 124 15.54 -11.54 7.41
CA LEU A 124 15.16 -10.81 8.63
C LEU A 124 16.39 -10.30 9.38
N GLY A 125 17.45 -11.10 9.46
CA GLY A 125 18.72 -10.67 10.05
C GLY A 125 19.31 -9.44 9.35
N ARG A 126 19.31 -9.43 8.00
CA ARG A 126 19.77 -8.27 7.22
C ARG A 126 18.91 -7.03 7.46
N VAL A 127 17.59 -7.17 7.47
CA VAL A 127 16.65 -6.05 7.69
C VAL A 127 16.82 -5.43 9.08
N LEU A 128 17.26 -6.23 10.05
CA LEU A 128 17.51 -5.79 11.43
C LEU A 128 18.96 -5.29 11.64
N ASP A 129 19.81 -5.31 10.63
CA ASP A 129 21.16 -4.74 10.71
C ASP A 129 21.10 -3.22 10.67
N PRO A 130 21.61 -2.51 11.70
CA PRO A 130 21.64 -1.04 11.71
C PRO A 130 22.45 -0.42 10.57
N ALA A 131 23.37 -1.17 9.94
CA ALA A 131 24.12 -0.72 8.78
C ALA A 131 23.29 -0.66 7.50
N ILE A 132 22.15 -1.36 7.44
CA ILE A 132 21.21 -1.31 6.33
C ILE A 132 20.32 -0.08 6.53
N GLY A 133 20.71 1.03 5.94
CA GLY A 133 20.02 2.30 6.06
C GLY A 133 18.61 2.28 5.46
N GLY A 134 17.94 3.42 5.51
CA GLY A 134 16.63 3.63 4.90
C GLY A 134 16.40 5.09 4.51
N ALA A 135 15.65 5.33 3.42
CA ALA A 135 15.30 6.67 2.99
C ALA A 135 14.10 7.21 3.79
N PHE A 136 14.09 8.54 4.04
CA PHE A 136 12.94 9.26 4.61
C PHE A 136 12.33 8.63 5.88
N GLY A 137 13.15 8.04 6.74
CA GLY A 137 12.70 7.49 8.01
C GLY A 137 12.19 6.04 7.97
N THR A 138 12.30 5.33 6.85
CA THR A 138 12.13 3.89 6.80
C THR A 138 13.29 3.18 7.51
N GLN A 139 14.43 3.85 7.63
CA GLN A 139 15.55 3.38 8.43
C GLN A 139 15.10 3.08 9.88
N GLY A 140 15.39 1.90 10.34
CA GLY A 140 15.06 1.50 11.69
C GLY A 140 13.59 1.14 11.94
N VAL A 141 12.70 1.19 10.94
CA VAL A 141 11.31 0.76 11.12
C VAL A 141 11.27 -0.68 11.63
N PHE A 142 11.87 -1.60 10.92
CA PHE A 142 11.86 -3.01 11.34
C PHE A 142 12.67 -3.25 12.61
N ILE A 143 13.80 -2.58 12.80
CA ILE A 143 14.61 -2.66 14.01
C ILE A 143 13.79 -2.21 15.23
N SER A 144 13.01 -1.15 15.11
CA SER A 144 12.21 -0.63 16.22
C SER A 144 11.10 -1.59 16.69
N TYR A 145 10.73 -2.54 15.85
CA TYR A 145 9.67 -3.53 16.13
C TYR A 145 10.23 -4.92 16.46
N LEU A 146 11.26 -5.35 15.74
CA LEU A 146 11.79 -6.71 15.77
C LEU A 146 13.25 -6.80 16.23
N GLY A 147 13.92 -5.69 16.54
CA GLY A 147 15.35 -5.67 16.86
C GLY A 147 15.75 -6.55 18.07
N THR A 148 14.81 -6.79 18.98
CA THR A 148 15.00 -7.68 20.15
C THR A 148 14.35 -9.05 19.94
N ALA A 149 13.71 -9.30 18.80
CA ALA A 149 13.04 -10.57 18.54
C ALA A 149 14.05 -11.71 18.34
N LYS A 150 13.72 -12.89 18.88
CA LYS A 150 14.44 -14.11 18.58
C LYS A 150 13.86 -14.76 17.35
N ILE A 151 14.62 -14.81 16.26
CA ILE A 151 14.24 -15.40 14.99
C ILE A 151 15.07 -16.66 14.78
N SER A 152 14.44 -17.81 14.52
CA SER A 152 15.09 -19.10 14.46
C SER A 152 14.49 -20.05 13.45
N VAL A 153 15.34 -20.86 12.84
CA VAL A 153 14.97 -22.03 12.06
C VAL A 153 14.55 -23.14 13.03
N LEU A 154 13.35 -23.71 12.87
CA LEU A 154 12.92 -24.91 13.58
C LEU A 154 13.18 -26.18 12.77
N ASP A 155 12.94 -26.11 11.47
CA ASP A 155 13.31 -27.11 10.45
C ASP A 155 13.46 -26.41 9.09
N ASP A 156 13.78 -27.17 8.02
CA ASP A 156 14.05 -26.61 6.68
C ASP A 156 12.92 -25.72 6.13
N LEU A 157 11.68 -25.97 6.55
CA LEU A 157 10.50 -25.23 6.08
C LEU A 157 9.71 -24.58 7.23
N LYS A 158 10.34 -24.38 8.40
CA LYS A 158 9.63 -23.82 9.53
C LYS A 158 10.47 -22.75 10.26
N VAL A 159 9.92 -21.55 10.35
CA VAL A 159 10.52 -20.39 11.01
C VAL A 159 9.71 -20.00 12.24
N GLN A 160 10.39 -19.68 13.32
CA GLN A 160 9.78 -19.13 14.53
C GLN A 160 10.31 -17.72 14.79
N ILE A 161 9.39 -16.80 15.09
CA ILE A 161 9.68 -15.45 15.56
C ILE A 161 9.08 -15.31 16.95
N ILE A 162 9.92 -14.95 17.94
CA ILE A 162 9.48 -14.65 19.31
C ILE A 162 9.82 -13.20 19.59
N THR A 163 8.81 -12.37 19.76
CA THR A 163 8.97 -10.95 20.09
C THR A 163 9.14 -10.76 21.60
N GLU A 164 9.83 -9.70 22.02
CA GLU A 164 10.01 -9.38 23.45
C GLU A 164 8.69 -8.98 24.10
N GLU A 165 7.91 -8.15 23.42
CA GLU A 165 6.58 -7.72 23.85
C GLU A 165 5.50 -8.39 22.97
N PRO A 166 4.25 -8.51 23.45
CA PRO A 166 3.15 -8.98 22.60
C PRO A 166 3.02 -8.18 21.31
N MET A 167 2.81 -8.87 20.20
CA MET A 167 2.68 -8.25 18.86
C MET A 167 1.66 -9.02 18.02
N ALA A 168 0.38 -8.84 18.33
CA ALA A 168 -0.72 -9.45 17.58
C ALA A 168 -0.80 -8.98 16.11
N ASP A 169 -0.17 -7.86 15.78
CA ASP A 169 -0.14 -7.26 14.44
C ASP A 169 1.19 -7.54 13.68
N LEU A 170 1.91 -8.62 14.01
CA LEU A 170 3.19 -8.94 13.36
C LEU A 170 3.07 -9.05 11.84
N LEU A 171 1.95 -9.53 11.33
CA LEU A 171 1.72 -9.67 9.89
C LEU A 171 1.73 -8.33 9.16
N ASP A 172 1.37 -7.23 9.82
CA ASP A 172 1.45 -5.87 9.29
C ASP A 172 2.87 -5.49 8.84
N LEU A 173 3.87 -6.03 9.50
CA LEU A 173 5.28 -5.83 9.15
C LEU A 173 5.75 -6.81 8.09
N LEU A 174 5.37 -8.09 8.23
CA LEU A 174 5.86 -9.16 7.37
C LEU A 174 5.29 -9.10 5.96
N VAL A 175 4.09 -8.54 5.77
CA VAL A 175 3.48 -8.35 4.44
C VAL A 175 4.25 -7.37 3.54
N ALA A 176 5.03 -6.49 4.14
CA ALA A 176 5.86 -5.51 3.44
C ALA A 176 7.33 -5.94 3.35
N MET A 177 7.67 -7.17 3.74
CA MET A 177 9.05 -7.65 3.81
C MET A 177 9.31 -8.69 2.72
N PRO A 178 9.95 -8.31 1.60
CA PRO A 178 10.31 -9.23 0.53
C PRO A 178 11.41 -10.18 0.99
N ILE A 179 11.26 -11.47 0.69
CA ILE A 179 12.25 -12.49 1.02
C ILE A 179 13.22 -12.67 -0.15
N SER A 180 14.50 -12.69 0.15
CA SER A 180 15.60 -12.92 -0.79
C SER A 180 16.35 -14.21 -0.44
N PRO A 181 16.96 -14.90 -1.42
CA PRO A 181 17.84 -16.02 -1.10
C PRO A 181 19.06 -15.53 -0.30
N LYS A 182 19.46 -16.30 0.68
CA LYS A 182 20.58 -15.99 1.58
C LYS A 182 21.89 -15.71 0.82
N SER A 183 22.12 -16.42 -0.28
CA SER A 183 23.30 -16.28 -1.14
C SER A 183 23.45 -14.90 -1.77
N GLU A 184 22.31 -14.19 -2.02
CA GLU A 184 22.27 -12.94 -2.79
C GLU A 184 22.09 -11.68 -1.92
N LEU A 185 21.95 -11.85 -0.61
CA LEU A 185 21.67 -10.71 0.29
C LEU A 185 22.74 -9.62 0.28
N ASN A 186 24.00 -10.01 0.09
CA ASN A 186 25.14 -9.07 0.03
C ASN A 186 25.27 -8.36 -1.31
N GLU A 187 24.61 -8.87 -2.35
CA GLU A 187 24.62 -8.27 -3.69
C GLU A 187 23.58 -7.16 -3.85
N LEU A 188 22.65 -7.05 -2.90
CA LEU A 188 21.67 -5.95 -2.88
C LEU A 188 22.37 -4.60 -2.59
N PRO A 189 22.00 -3.50 -3.29
CA PRO A 189 20.92 -3.38 -4.28
C PRO A 189 21.39 -3.49 -5.75
N HIS A 190 22.37 -4.31 -6.05
CA HIS A 190 22.94 -4.41 -7.41
C HIS A 190 22.41 -5.63 -8.20
N VAL A 191 22.11 -6.71 -7.50
CA VAL A 191 21.50 -7.93 -8.05
C VAL A 191 20.15 -8.15 -7.34
N TYR A 192 19.13 -8.48 -8.13
CA TYR A 192 17.77 -8.65 -7.64
C TYR A 192 17.26 -10.06 -7.95
N VAL A 193 17.30 -10.92 -6.96
CA VAL A 193 16.82 -12.30 -7.02
C VAL A 193 15.69 -12.48 -6.02
N GLY A 194 14.48 -12.69 -6.53
CA GLY A 194 13.28 -12.97 -5.76
C GLY A 194 12.66 -14.30 -6.14
N SER A 195 11.48 -14.60 -5.62
CA SER A 195 10.66 -15.77 -5.92
C SER A 195 9.40 -15.40 -6.72
N GLY A 196 9.23 -14.14 -7.07
CA GLY A 196 8.03 -13.60 -7.69
C GLY A 196 7.79 -14.07 -9.13
N PRO A 197 6.62 -13.74 -9.70
CA PRO A 197 6.22 -14.18 -11.03
C PRO A 197 7.08 -13.61 -12.17
N TYR A 198 7.86 -12.55 -11.91
CA TYR A 198 8.72 -11.94 -12.91
C TYR A 198 10.12 -11.71 -12.37
N ARG A 199 11.12 -11.87 -13.23
CA ARG A 199 12.53 -11.58 -12.97
C ARG A 199 13.01 -10.38 -13.78
N ILE A 200 13.99 -9.64 -13.26
CA ILE A 200 14.59 -8.51 -13.98
C ILE A 200 15.42 -9.04 -15.16
N ALA A 201 15.13 -8.51 -16.34
CA ALA A 201 15.90 -8.76 -17.56
C ALA A 201 16.82 -7.59 -17.93
N GLU A 202 16.36 -6.36 -17.67
CA GLU A 202 17.13 -5.14 -17.95
C GLU A 202 16.70 -4.05 -16.96
N GLN A 203 17.64 -3.25 -16.48
CA GLN A 203 17.37 -2.06 -15.68
C GLN A 203 18.28 -0.92 -16.12
N THR A 204 17.66 0.24 -16.37
CA THR A 204 18.33 1.53 -16.62
C THR A 204 17.73 2.59 -15.69
N GLY A 205 18.23 3.83 -15.75
CA GLY A 205 17.74 4.91 -14.88
C GLY A 205 16.23 5.20 -15.03
N ASN A 206 15.65 4.98 -16.20
CA ASN A 206 14.24 5.31 -16.48
C ASN A 206 13.41 4.11 -16.99
N LYS A 207 13.96 2.91 -17.01
CA LYS A 207 13.27 1.73 -17.54
C LYS A 207 13.71 0.47 -16.79
N THR A 208 12.73 -0.39 -16.48
CA THR A 208 12.95 -1.75 -15.97
C THR A 208 12.13 -2.71 -16.81
N ILE A 209 12.80 -3.70 -17.42
CA ILE A 209 12.14 -4.79 -18.16
C ILE A 209 12.13 -6.02 -17.28
N LEU A 210 10.96 -6.58 -17.12
CA LEU A 210 10.73 -7.83 -16.39
C LEU A 210 10.29 -8.90 -17.39
N LYS A 211 10.79 -10.13 -17.21
CA LYS A 211 10.37 -11.33 -17.95
C LYS A 211 9.69 -12.31 -17.01
N ALA A 212 8.70 -13.01 -17.52
CA ALA A 212 8.03 -14.08 -16.80
C ALA A 212 9.04 -15.08 -16.22
N HIS A 213 8.75 -15.57 -15.02
CA HIS A 213 9.51 -16.64 -14.38
C HIS A 213 8.83 -17.97 -14.70
N ASP A 214 9.43 -18.73 -15.62
CA ASP A 214 8.84 -19.98 -16.15
C ASP A 214 8.63 -21.06 -15.08
N GLU A 215 9.44 -21.03 -14.01
CA GLU A 215 9.36 -21.97 -12.89
C GLU A 215 8.62 -21.37 -11.67
N TYR A 216 7.80 -20.32 -11.88
CA TYR A 216 7.04 -19.72 -10.80
C TYR A 216 6.08 -20.73 -10.17
N TRP A 217 6.11 -20.84 -8.87
CA TRP A 217 5.33 -21.81 -8.08
C TRP A 217 3.83 -21.54 -8.07
N GLY A 218 3.41 -20.29 -8.31
CA GLY A 218 2.02 -19.86 -8.29
C GLY A 218 1.33 -19.99 -9.66
N LYS A 219 0.29 -19.19 -9.88
CA LYS A 219 -0.35 -19.10 -11.19
C LYS A 219 0.61 -18.52 -12.20
N ALA A 220 0.65 -19.09 -13.40
CA ALA A 220 1.50 -18.59 -14.49
C ALA A 220 1.32 -17.08 -14.69
N PRO A 221 2.41 -16.33 -14.90
CA PRO A 221 2.35 -14.90 -15.18
C PRO A 221 1.45 -14.58 -16.37
N ALA A 222 0.67 -13.49 -16.25
CA ALA A 222 -0.31 -13.12 -17.27
C ALA A 222 0.33 -12.61 -18.58
N PHE A 223 1.59 -12.15 -18.53
CA PHE A 223 2.34 -11.56 -19.63
C PHE A 223 3.74 -12.18 -19.69
N ASN A 224 4.31 -12.29 -20.89
CA ASN A 224 5.68 -12.76 -21.04
C ASN A 224 6.70 -11.70 -20.62
N GLU A 225 6.35 -10.42 -20.80
CA GLU A 225 7.24 -9.30 -20.52
C GLU A 225 6.48 -8.07 -20.02
N ILE A 226 7.03 -7.37 -19.02
CA ILE A 226 6.51 -6.10 -18.52
C ILE A 226 7.59 -5.03 -18.67
N HIS A 227 7.27 -3.96 -19.38
CA HIS A 227 8.11 -2.78 -19.48
C HIS A 227 7.62 -1.69 -18.50
N TRP A 228 8.37 -1.46 -17.46
CA TRP A 228 8.16 -0.35 -16.56
C TRP A 228 8.97 0.85 -17.00
N ILE A 229 8.31 1.99 -17.23
CA ILE A 229 8.93 3.22 -17.74
C ILE A 229 8.66 4.36 -16.76
N ALA A 230 9.73 5.05 -16.36
CA ALA A 230 9.63 6.28 -15.58
C ALA A 230 9.33 7.47 -16.49
N GLU A 231 8.26 8.18 -16.21
CA GLU A 231 7.92 9.47 -16.79
C GLU A 231 7.31 10.35 -15.69
N SER A 232 8.00 11.42 -15.33
CA SER A 232 7.59 12.31 -14.24
C SER A 232 6.36 13.16 -14.57
N SER A 233 6.21 13.59 -15.86
CA SER A 233 5.06 14.38 -16.30
C SER A 233 3.81 13.52 -16.45
N SER A 234 2.73 13.93 -15.76
CA SER A 234 1.40 13.33 -15.89
C SER A 234 0.88 13.46 -17.32
N GLU A 235 1.05 14.61 -17.95
CA GLU A 235 0.61 14.91 -19.31
C GLU A 235 1.27 13.97 -20.33
N ARG A 236 2.58 13.71 -20.19
CA ARG A 236 3.30 12.78 -21.07
C ARG A 236 2.85 11.33 -20.87
N ARG A 237 2.50 10.93 -19.64
CA ARG A 237 1.91 9.61 -19.40
C ARG A 237 0.55 9.48 -20.09
N VAL A 238 -0.29 10.52 -20.01
CA VAL A 238 -1.58 10.58 -20.72
C VAL A 238 -1.40 10.52 -22.23
N GLU A 239 -0.46 11.28 -22.78
CA GLU A 239 -0.13 11.23 -24.22
C GLU A 239 0.33 9.83 -24.65
N ALA A 240 1.14 9.16 -23.83
CA ALA A 240 1.60 7.80 -24.10
C ALA A 240 0.44 6.81 -24.13
N MET A 241 -0.52 6.93 -23.22
CA MET A 241 -1.74 6.13 -23.20
C MET A 241 -2.60 6.34 -24.46
N LEU A 242 -2.87 7.60 -24.80
CA LEU A 242 -3.69 7.97 -25.97
C LEU A 242 -3.06 7.51 -27.29
N SER A 243 -1.73 7.55 -27.40
CA SER A 243 -0.99 7.13 -28.61
C SER A 243 -0.69 5.62 -28.66
N GLY A 244 -1.12 4.84 -27.69
CA GLY A 244 -0.88 3.38 -27.68
C GLY A 244 0.50 2.94 -27.21
N ARG A 245 1.29 3.84 -26.64
CA ARG A 245 2.64 3.54 -26.11
C ARG A 245 2.64 3.00 -24.69
N ALA A 246 1.53 3.10 -23.98
CA ALA A 246 1.34 2.58 -22.63
C ALA A 246 0.04 1.80 -22.52
N ASP A 247 0.03 0.73 -21.72
CA ASP A 247 -1.14 -0.08 -21.40
C ASP A 247 -1.72 0.28 -20.04
N ILE A 248 -0.85 0.68 -19.10
CA ILE A 248 -1.23 1.21 -17.79
C ILE A 248 -0.42 2.47 -17.51
N ILE A 249 -1.10 3.52 -17.05
CA ILE A 249 -0.48 4.73 -16.51
C ILE A 249 -0.97 5.00 -15.09
N ALA A 250 -0.05 5.34 -14.19
CA ALA A 250 -0.33 5.61 -12.79
C ALA A 250 -0.12 7.08 -12.45
N GLY A 251 -0.85 7.60 -11.43
CA GLY A 251 -0.61 8.92 -10.87
C GLY A 251 -0.96 10.06 -11.83
N ILE A 252 -2.11 9.96 -12.48
CA ILE A 252 -2.67 11.01 -13.33
C ILE A 252 -3.57 11.95 -12.52
N SER A 253 -3.73 13.19 -12.97
CA SER A 253 -4.61 14.16 -12.32
C SER A 253 -6.09 13.89 -12.61
N LEU A 254 -6.99 14.49 -11.81
CA LEU A 254 -8.43 14.42 -12.10
C LEU A 254 -8.74 15.05 -13.46
N GLN A 255 -8.08 16.16 -13.81
CA GLN A 255 -8.27 16.84 -15.09
C GLN A 255 -7.87 15.93 -16.27
N ASP A 256 -6.77 15.17 -16.14
CA ASP A 256 -6.33 14.23 -17.16
C ASP A 256 -7.35 13.09 -17.38
N THR A 257 -8.09 12.69 -16.33
CA THR A 257 -9.11 11.63 -16.46
C THR A 257 -10.20 11.98 -17.45
N GLU A 258 -10.58 13.27 -17.54
CA GLU A 258 -11.63 13.73 -18.47
C GLU A 258 -11.22 13.58 -19.94
N GLN A 259 -9.93 13.66 -20.23
CA GLN A 259 -9.40 13.40 -21.57
C GLN A 259 -9.42 11.90 -21.88
N LEU A 260 -8.99 11.06 -20.94
CA LEU A 260 -8.95 9.61 -21.11
C LEU A 260 -10.35 9.00 -21.25
N LYS A 261 -11.34 9.47 -20.50
CA LYS A 261 -12.73 8.99 -20.54
C LYS A 261 -13.41 9.20 -21.89
N LYS A 262 -12.88 10.06 -22.78
CA LYS A 262 -13.38 10.25 -24.15
C LYS A 262 -12.98 9.13 -25.09
N ASN A 263 -12.03 8.27 -24.69
CA ASN A 263 -11.58 7.14 -25.48
C ASN A 263 -12.14 5.83 -24.89
N GLU A 264 -13.04 5.17 -25.64
CA GLU A 264 -13.70 3.93 -25.22
C GLU A 264 -12.74 2.74 -25.01
N GLU A 265 -11.52 2.83 -25.55
CA GLU A 265 -10.47 1.83 -25.34
C GLU A 265 -9.70 2.01 -24.01
N ILE A 266 -10.03 3.04 -23.21
CA ILE A 266 -9.33 3.34 -21.97
C ILE A 266 -10.32 3.37 -20.80
N ALA A 267 -10.09 2.53 -19.81
CA ALA A 267 -10.76 2.59 -18.52
C ALA A 267 -9.99 3.50 -17.55
N VAL A 268 -10.69 4.37 -16.85
CA VAL A 268 -10.14 5.15 -15.76
C VAL A 268 -10.52 4.48 -14.45
N HIS A 269 -9.52 4.08 -13.69
CA HIS A 269 -9.69 3.56 -12.34
C HIS A 269 -9.39 4.63 -11.32
N GLU A 270 -10.18 4.67 -10.24
CA GLU A 270 -9.96 5.55 -9.10
C GLU A 270 -9.83 4.77 -7.80
N LEU A 271 -9.01 5.26 -6.90
CA LEU A 271 -8.84 4.71 -5.57
C LEU A 271 -8.69 5.83 -4.54
N LYS A 272 -9.54 5.83 -3.54
CA LYS A 272 -9.36 6.66 -2.34
C LYS A 272 -8.20 6.11 -1.53
N SER A 273 -7.09 6.85 -1.50
CA SER A 273 -5.83 6.42 -0.90
C SER A 273 -5.94 6.10 0.59
N GLY A 274 -5.08 5.20 1.08
CA GLY A 274 -4.84 5.02 2.51
C GLY A 274 -4.00 6.13 3.15
N LEU A 275 -3.42 7.02 2.34
CA LEU A 275 -2.62 8.16 2.80
C LEU A 275 -3.49 9.21 3.48
N CYS A 276 -3.04 9.71 4.64
CA CYS A 276 -3.66 10.85 5.33
C CYS A 276 -2.78 12.09 5.19
N ILE A 277 -3.31 13.18 4.67
CA ILE A 277 -2.67 14.50 4.70
C ILE A 277 -3.12 15.22 5.97
N ILE A 278 -2.16 15.63 6.79
CA ILE A 278 -2.37 16.14 8.14
C ILE A 278 -1.39 17.26 8.46
N PHE A 279 -1.70 18.04 9.50
CA PHE A 279 -0.69 18.81 10.22
C PHE A 279 -0.55 18.25 11.64
N MET A 280 0.66 17.82 12.01
CA MET A 280 0.94 17.33 13.36
C MET A 280 1.16 18.53 14.28
N CYS A 281 0.41 18.59 15.38
CA CYS A 281 0.52 19.66 16.39
C CYS A 281 1.64 19.35 17.38
N ASN A 282 2.43 20.36 17.73
CA ASN A 282 3.42 20.27 18.80
C ASN A 282 2.72 20.25 20.16
N SER A 283 2.47 19.06 20.67
CA SER A 283 1.83 18.90 22.00
C SER A 283 2.83 18.94 23.16
N LEU A 284 4.15 19.12 22.89
CA LEU A 284 5.19 19.24 23.92
C LEU A 284 5.21 20.63 24.56
N LYS A 285 4.93 21.65 23.79
CA LYS A 285 5.09 23.06 24.19
C LYS A 285 4.19 23.98 23.38
N GLY A 286 4.10 25.23 23.80
CA GLY A 286 3.36 26.27 23.10
C GLY A 286 1.84 26.09 23.14
N PRO A 287 1.11 26.87 22.34
CA PRO A 287 -0.35 26.86 22.36
C PRO A 287 -0.97 25.50 22.01
N CYS A 288 -0.35 24.75 21.12
CA CYS A 288 -0.83 23.42 20.71
C CYS A 288 -0.65 22.33 21.78
N ALA A 289 -0.02 22.61 22.93
CA ALA A 289 -0.05 21.73 24.09
C ALA A 289 -1.47 21.60 24.68
N ASP A 290 -2.28 22.68 24.57
CA ASP A 290 -3.66 22.67 25.00
C ASP A 290 -4.58 21.96 23.99
N ARG A 291 -5.31 20.94 24.46
CA ARG A 291 -6.28 20.20 23.64
C ARG A 291 -7.34 21.11 23.01
N ARG A 292 -7.79 22.15 23.74
CA ARG A 292 -8.83 23.07 23.24
C ARG A 292 -8.34 23.84 22.01
N VAL A 293 -7.07 24.25 22.02
CA VAL A 293 -6.44 24.88 20.84
C VAL A 293 -6.41 23.92 19.65
N ARG A 294 -5.98 22.67 19.86
CA ARG A 294 -5.93 21.67 18.78
C ARG A 294 -7.33 21.36 18.21
N GLN A 295 -8.34 21.30 19.07
CA GLN A 295 -9.74 21.15 18.65
C GLN A 295 -10.22 22.39 17.88
N ALA A 296 -9.91 23.60 18.35
CA ALA A 296 -10.26 24.84 17.68
C ALA A 296 -9.70 24.89 16.25
N LEU A 297 -8.43 24.49 16.06
CA LEU A 297 -7.81 24.37 14.74
C LEU A 297 -8.58 23.43 13.82
N ASN A 298 -9.15 22.33 14.36
CA ASN A 298 -9.95 21.42 13.57
C ASN A 298 -11.35 21.96 13.25
N TYR A 299 -11.99 22.70 14.15
CA TYR A 299 -13.31 23.32 13.93
C TYR A 299 -13.24 24.54 13.01
N ALA A 300 -12.12 25.26 12.98
CA ALA A 300 -11.93 26.45 12.18
C ALA A 300 -11.73 26.17 10.66
N LEU A 301 -11.68 24.91 10.22
CA LEU A 301 -11.37 24.54 8.83
C LEU A 301 -12.57 24.04 8.05
N ASP A 302 -12.91 24.74 6.96
CA ASP A 302 -13.76 24.25 5.88
C ASP A 302 -12.94 23.31 4.96
N ARG A 303 -13.00 22.01 5.27
CA ARG A 303 -12.30 20.97 4.50
C ARG A 303 -12.85 20.79 3.10
N ASP A 304 -14.16 21.01 2.92
CA ASP A 304 -14.78 20.89 1.60
C ASP A 304 -14.31 22.00 0.66
N LYS A 305 -14.08 23.21 1.20
CA LYS A 305 -13.46 24.31 0.47
C LYS A 305 -12.02 23.96 0.08
N ILE A 306 -11.21 23.46 1.02
CA ILE A 306 -9.82 23.02 0.77
C ILE A 306 -9.80 21.95 -0.34
N ILE A 307 -10.64 20.93 -0.24
CA ILE A 307 -10.71 19.84 -1.22
C ILE A 307 -11.15 20.36 -2.60
N ARG A 308 -12.14 21.22 -2.64
CA ARG A 308 -12.65 21.78 -3.89
C ARG A 308 -11.61 22.66 -4.61
N GLU A 309 -10.92 23.52 -3.88
CA GLU A 309 -10.03 24.52 -4.46
C GLU A 309 -8.60 24.01 -4.71
N ILE A 310 -8.08 23.14 -3.84
CA ILE A 310 -6.72 22.60 -3.97
C ILE A 310 -6.71 21.25 -4.68
N LYS A 311 -7.66 20.36 -4.37
CA LYS A 311 -7.72 19.01 -4.94
C LYS A 311 -8.77 18.87 -6.05
N TYR A 312 -9.46 19.93 -6.42
CA TYR A 312 -10.50 19.93 -7.47
C TYR A 312 -11.58 18.85 -7.25
N GLY A 313 -11.83 18.48 -5.98
CA GLY A 313 -12.72 17.40 -5.59
C GLY A 313 -12.07 16.01 -5.48
N ALA A 314 -10.80 15.86 -5.85
CA ALA A 314 -10.09 14.59 -5.83
C ALA A 314 -9.55 14.21 -4.44
N ALA A 315 -10.36 14.33 -3.41
CA ALA A 315 -10.02 13.92 -2.05
C ALA A 315 -11.29 13.66 -1.23
N THR A 316 -11.11 13.04 -0.05
CA THR A 316 -12.19 12.81 0.93
C THR A 316 -11.75 13.35 2.28
N PRO A 317 -12.56 14.12 3.01
CA PRO A 317 -12.22 14.60 4.34
C PRO A 317 -11.87 13.45 5.28
N LEU A 318 -10.90 13.67 6.17
CA LEU A 318 -10.58 12.73 7.23
C LEU A 318 -11.49 12.96 8.44
N ASN A 319 -12.00 11.86 9.00
CA ASN A 319 -12.74 11.88 10.26
C ASN A 319 -11.87 11.55 11.49
N GLY A 320 -10.56 11.42 11.29
CA GLY A 320 -9.56 11.13 12.31
C GLY A 320 -8.21 10.75 11.68
N TYR A 321 -7.41 9.98 12.39
CA TYR A 321 -6.02 9.70 12.01
C TYR A 321 -5.82 8.44 11.14
N LEU A 322 -6.88 7.70 10.85
CA LEU A 322 -6.89 6.51 9.97
C LEU A 322 -7.88 6.69 8.81
N THR A 323 -7.79 5.81 7.83
CA THR A 323 -8.72 5.69 6.71
C THR A 323 -9.41 4.32 6.72
N PRO A 324 -10.47 4.09 5.92
CA PRO A 324 -11.12 2.78 5.81
C PRO A 324 -10.21 1.60 5.45
N HIS A 325 -8.99 1.86 4.96
CA HIS A 325 -8.00 0.81 4.68
C HIS A 325 -7.26 0.31 5.93
N HIS A 326 -7.46 0.96 7.08
CA HIS A 326 -6.79 0.59 8.31
C HIS A 326 -7.68 -0.29 9.18
N PHE A 327 -7.09 -1.35 9.73
CA PHE A 327 -7.74 -2.16 10.73
C PHE A 327 -8.10 -1.30 11.97
N GLY A 328 -9.35 -1.36 12.42
CA GLY A 328 -9.82 -0.54 13.54
C GLY A 328 -10.23 0.90 13.18
N TYR A 329 -10.29 1.27 11.89
CA TYR A 329 -10.97 2.49 11.49
C TYR A 329 -12.42 2.52 12.00
N ASN A 330 -12.87 3.67 12.49
CA ASN A 330 -14.25 3.84 12.97
C ASN A 330 -15.06 4.74 12.03
N PRO A 331 -15.94 4.16 11.18
CA PRO A 331 -16.77 4.93 10.26
C PRO A 331 -17.85 5.78 10.94
N GLU A 332 -18.21 5.45 12.19
CA GLU A 332 -19.23 6.18 12.95
C GLU A 332 -18.70 7.49 13.54
N THR A 333 -17.38 7.66 13.60
CA THR A 333 -16.78 8.92 14.07
C THR A 333 -17.01 10.01 13.02
N PRO A 334 -17.68 11.13 13.36
CA PRO A 334 -17.94 12.19 12.38
C PRO A 334 -16.67 12.98 12.03
N VAL A 335 -16.60 13.50 10.81
CA VAL A 335 -15.63 14.54 10.43
C VAL A 335 -15.84 15.75 11.35
N TYR A 336 -14.76 16.47 11.67
CA TYR A 336 -14.91 17.77 12.34
C TYR A 336 -15.71 18.71 11.44
N PRO A 337 -16.88 19.22 11.87
CA PRO A 337 -17.61 20.20 11.09
C PRO A 337 -16.85 21.53 11.06
N TYR A 338 -17.06 22.32 10.01
CA TYR A 338 -16.65 23.71 10.00
C TYR A 338 -17.55 24.50 10.94
N ASP A 339 -17.00 24.95 12.07
CA ASP A 339 -17.71 25.67 13.12
C ASP A 339 -16.79 26.73 13.74
N PRO A 340 -16.69 27.91 13.09
CA PRO A 340 -15.85 29.01 13.59
C PRO A 340 -16.28 29.54 14.95
N GLU A 341 -17.56 29.49 15.31
CA GLU A 341 -18.07 29.93 16.62
C GLU A 341 -17.55 29.00 17.71
N LYS A 342 -17.64 27.69 17.50
CA LYS A 342 -17.06 26.70 18.41
C LYS A 342 -15.55 26.83 18.53
N ALA A 343 -14.84 27.10 17.41
CA ALA A 343 -13.41 27.34 17.42
C ALA A 343 -13.06 28.57 18.29
N SER A 344 -13.76 29.68 18.09
CA SER A 344 -13.56 30.92 18.89
C SER A 344 -13.86 30.71 20.38
N SER A 345 -14.92 29.94 20.71
CA SER A 345 -15.25 29.62 22.12
C SER A 345 -14.11 28.81 22.77
N LEU A 346 -13.59 27.79 22.08
CA LEU A 346 -12.48 26.95 22.58
C LEU A 346 -11.19 27.76 22.78
N LEU A 347 -10.91 28.70 21.88
CA LEU A 347 -9.76 29.60 21.99
C LEU A 347 -9.91 30.54 23.22
N ALA A 348 -11.09 31.11 23.42
CA ALA A 348 -11.36 31.96 24.58
C ALA A 348 -11.23 31.16 25.88
N GLU A 349 -11.77 29.95 25.96
CA GLU A 349 -11.63 29.03 27.11
C GLU A 349 -10.16 28.66 27.36
N ALA A 350 -9.33 28.60 26.31
CA ALA A 350 -7.90 28.35 26.41
C ALA A 350 -7.08 29.60 26.76
N GLY A 351 -7.72 30.79 26.86
CA GLY A 351 -7.07 32.06 27.24
C GLY A 351 -6.60 32.90 26.05
N TYR A 352 -7.11 32.65 24.85
CA TYR A 352 -6.70 33.35 23.61
C TYR A 352 -7.85 34.20 23.03
N SER A 353 -8.65 34.84 23.85
CA SER A 353 -9.74 35.76 23.42
C SER A 353 -9.23 36.97 22.60
N GLU A 354 -8.00 37.43 22.86
CA GLU A 354 -7.39 38.57 22.16
C GLU A 354 -6.60 38.16 20.88
N GLY A 355 -6.69 36.88 20.49
CA GLY A 355 -5.99 36.33 19.34
C GLY A 355 -4.83 35.41 19.70
N LEU A 356 -4.39 34.66 18.71
CA LEU A 356 -3.32 33.66 18.85
C LEU A 356 -2.38 33.75 17.66
N LYS A 357 -1.06 33.76 17.90
CA LYS A 357 -0.04 33.61 16.84
C LYS A 357 0.52 32.20 16.87
N LEU A 358 0.57 31.54 15.69
CA LEU A 358 1.15 30.21 15.49
C LEU A 358 2.18 30.22 14.37
N VAL A 359 3.13 29.31 14.43
CA VAL A 359 4.15 29.10 13.39
C VAL A 359 4.03 27.69 12.86
N PHE A 360 3.82 27.55 11.54
CA PHE A 360 3.68 26.29 10.86
C PHE A 360 4.90 25.98 10.00
N ASP A 361 5.49 24.81 10.19
CA ASP A 361 6.55 24.28 9.34
C ASP A 361 5.95 23.46 8.21
N ILE A 362 6.37 23.72 6.97
CA ILE A 362 5.91 22.95 5.81
C ILE A 362 7.08 22.54 4.92
N PRO A 363 7.01 21.41 4.23
CA PRO A 363 7.96 21.08 3.19
C PRO A 363 7.52 21.72 1.88
N SER A 364 8.48 22.00 0.97
CA SER A 364 8.20 22.46 -0.40
C SER A 364 7.64 21.32 -1.29
N VAL A 365 7.91 20.06 -0.93
CA VAL A 365 7.46 18.85 -1.64
C VAL A 365 7.08 17.76 -0.65
N MET A 366 6.22 16.84 -1.08
CA MET A 366 5.76 15.66 -0.31
C MET A 366 5.06 16.01 1.02
N PRO A 367 3.85 16.59 0.97
CA PRO A 367 2.99 16.76 -0.21
C PRO A 367 3.28 18.06 -0.98
N ASP A 368 3.20 18.01 -2.30
CA ASP A 368 3.52 19.13 -3.19
C ASP A 368 2.57 20.33 -3.00
N GLU A 369 1.37 20.08 -2.48
CA GLU A 369 0.38 21.12 -2.17
C GLU A 369 0.54 21.78 -0.79
N ALA A 370 1.59 21.42 -0.02
CA ALA A 370 1.77 21.94 1.35
C ALA A 370 1.78 23.48 1.43
N PRO A 371 2.43 24.24 0.51
CA PRO A 371 2.39 25.71 0.54
C PRO A 371 0.96 26.27 0.35
N GLN A 372 0.19 25.74 -0.61
CA GLN A 372 -1.18 26.17 -0.87
C GLN A 372 -2.12 25.81 0.30
N LEU A 373 -1.91 24.62 0.90
CA LEU A 373 -2.65 24.20 2.10
C LEU A 373 -2.40 25.15 3.26
N ALA A 374 -1.14 25.46 3.56
CA ALA A 374 -0.79 26.33 4.67
C ALA A 374 -1.36 27.74 4.48
N GLN A 375 -1.30 28.28 3.27
CA GLN A 375 -1.89 29.58 2.94
C GLN A 375 -3.41 29.60 3.16
N MET A 376 -4.13 28.63 2.59
CA MET A 376 -5.58 28.56 2.73
C MET A 376 -6.01 28.31 4.17
N MET A 377 -5.27 27.50 4.92
CA MET A 377 -5.52 27.29 6.35
C MET A 377 -5.29 28.60 7.14
N ALA A 378 -4.22 29.33 6.87
CA ALA A 378 -3.94 30.62 7.50
C ALA A 378 -5.06 31.64 7.26
N GLU A 379 -5.59 31.72 6.04
CA GLU A 379 -6.76 32.55 5.71
C GLU A 379 -8.00 32.19 6.55
N GLN A 380 -8.31 30.90 6.67
CA GLN A 380 -9.46 30.43 7.44
C GLN A 380 -9.25 30.65 8.95
N PHE A 381 -8.06 30.41 9.47
CA PHE A 381 -7.71 30.63 10.88
C PHE A 381 -7.80 32.10 11.28
N ASN A 382 -7.48 33.01 10.35
CA ASN A 382 -7.62 34.44 10.62
C ASN A 382 -9.06 34.86 10.95
N HIS A 383 -10.08 34.16 10.42
CA HIS A 383 -11.48 34.43 10.74
C HIS A 383 -11.84 34.15 12.20
N VAL A 384 -11.05 33.35 12.90
CA VAL A 384 -11.26 33.04 14.33
C VAL A 384 -10.17 33.66 15.23
N GLY A 385 -9.43 34.65 14.71
CA GLY A 385 -8.41 35.38 15.47
C GLY A 385 -7.05 34.66 15.58
N ILE A 386 -6.78 33.65 14.75
CA ILE A 386 -5.47 33.00 14.71
C ILE A 386 -4.66 33.53 13.52
N SER A 387 -3.49 34.09 13.80
CA SER A 387 -2.49 34.48 12.81
C SER A 387 -1.47 33.37 12.64
N VAL A 388 -1.19 32.92 11.41
CA VAL A 388 -0.22 31.86 11.12
C VAL A 388 0.94 32.43 10.33
N GLU A 389 2.16 32.26 10.85
CA GLU A 389 3.39 32.41 10.14
C GLU A 389 3.81 31.07 9.54
N VAL A 390 4.15 31.02 8.25
CA VAL A 390 4.52 29.79 7.54
C VAL A 390 6.01 29.80 7.26
N ILE A 391 6.70 28.72 7.67
CA ILE A 391 8.12 28.49 7.37
C ILE A 391 8.20 27.32 6.39
N GLU A 392 8.66 27.60 5.19
CA GLU A 392 8.85 26.60 4.15
C GLU A 392 10.28 26.05 4.16
N HIS A 393 10.42 24.72 4.08
CA HIS A 393 11.68 23.99 4.10
C HIS A 393 11.88 23.31 2.74
N GLU A 394 12.92 23.73 2.01
CA GLU A 394 13.24 23.21 0.67
C GLU A 394 13.84 21.80 0.72
N ASP A 395 14.70 21.52 1.71
CA ASP A 395 15.31 20.18 1.89
C ASP A 395 14.35 19.25 2.64
N ARG A 396 13.70 18.34 1.90
CA ARG A 396 12.76 17.38 2.46
C ARG A 396 13.38 16.40 3.47
N ALA A 397 14.68 16.07 3.30
CA ALA A 397 15.37 15.16 4.21
C ALA A 397 15.69 15.87 5.55
N ALA A 398 16.23 17.09 5.50
CA ALA A 398 16.45 17.93 6.67
C ALA A 398 15.14 18.25 7.41
N TYR A 399 14.05 18.49 6.67
CA TYR A 399 12.72 18.65 7.25
C TYR A 399 12.27 17.40 8.03
N ALA A 400 12.44 16.21 7.45
CA ALA A 400 12.08 14.96 8.13
C ALA A 400 12.94 14.74 9.40
N GLU A 401 14.22 15.11 9.38
CA GLU A 401 15.09 15.07 10.58
C GLU A 401 14.59 16.03 11.66
N MET A 402 14.25 17.27 11.28
CA MET A 402 13.69 18.27 12.21
C MET A 402 12.43 17.75 12.90
N VAL A 403 11.51 17.12 12.14
CA VAL A 403 10.30 16.51 12.69
C VAL A 403 10.65 15.35 13.63
N ARG A 404 11.60 14.49 13.24
CA ARG A 404 12.06 13.36 14.05
C ARG A 404 12.71 13.81 15.35
N ASP A 405 13.47 14.90 15.31
CA ASP A 405 14.13 15.50 16.46
C ASP A 405 13.18 16.30 17.38
N LYS A 406 11.88 16.36 17.06
CA LYS A 406 10.86 17.13 17.81
C LYS A 406 11.15 18.63 17.85
N LYS A 407 11.74 19.16 16.78
CA LYS A 407 12.14 20.57 16.64
C LYS A 407 11.15 21.42 15.85
N ILE A 408 9.95 20.89 15.58
CA ILE A 408 8.90 21.66 14.92
C ILE A 408 8.45 22.84 15.79
N ASN A 409 7.93 23.86 15.14
CA ASN A 409 7.25 24.97 15.81
C ASN A 409 5.88 24.51 16.34
N ASP A 410 4.77 25.24 16.12
CA ASP A 410 3.48 24.89 16.68
C ASP A 410 2.78 23.75 15.95
N ALA A 411 2.97 23.66 14.63
CA ALA A 411 2.50 22.52 13.85
C ALA A 411 3.36 22.31 12.60
N CYS A 412 3.33 21.10 12.05
CA CYS A 412 4.05 20.80 10.81
C CYS A 412 3.18 20.01 9.82
N CYS A 413 3.27 20.35 8.52
CA CYS A 413 2.65 19.58 7.46
C CYS A 413 3.34 18.24 7.31
N PHE A 414 2.58 17.15 7.38
CA PHE A 414 3.11 15.82 7.21
C PHE A 414 2.07 14.90 6.56
N ASP A 415 2.51 13.71 6.16
CA ASP A 415 1.62 12.66 5.73
C ASP A 415 1.66 11.46 6.69
N SER A 416 0.61 10.67 6.70
CA SER A 416 0.59 9.38 7.38
C SER A 416 0.33 8.31 6.33
N SER A 417 1.42 7.67 5.89
CA SER A 417 1.44 6.67 4.84
C SER A 417 1.33 5.22 5.31
N PRO A 418 1.75 4.82 6.56
CA PRO A 418 1.63 3.44 6.98
C PRO A 418 0.19 2.94 6.87
N ARG A 419 0.03 1.74 6.31
CA ARG A 419 -1.28 1.07 6.22
C ARG A 419 -1.63 0.29 7.48
N SER A 420 -0.66 0.07 8.34
CA SER A 420 -0.79 -0.58 9.62
C SER A 420 -1.22 0.41 10.68
N THR A 421 -2.38 0.15 11.30
CA THR A 421 -2.84 0.90 12.49
C THR A 421 -1.82 0.80 13.62
N TYR A 422 -1.25 -0.37 13.82
CA TYR A 422 -0.21 -0.63 14.79
C TYR A 422 1.00 0.30 14.58
N ARG A 423 1.51 0.41 13.33
CA ARG A 423 2.60 1.33 13.00
C ARG A 423 2.25 2.79 13.25
N VAL A 424 1.06 3.24 12.82
CA VAL A 424 0.61 4.63 13.05
C VAL A 424 0.60 4.95 14.53
N LEU A 425 0.10 4.05 15.35
CA LEU A 425 0.03 4.25 16.81
C LEU A 425 1.43 4.31 17.43
N ARG A 426 2.31 3.36 17.13
CA ARG A 426 3.66 3.32 17.70
C ARG A 426 4.57 4.44 17.23
N GLU A 427 4.49 4.78 15.96
CA GLU A 427 5.36 5.80 15.35
C GLU A 427 4.96 7.24 15.72
N LYS A 428 3.65 7.49 15.96
CA LYS A 428 3.10 8.86 15.98
C LYS A 428 2.27 9.21 17.22
N ILE A 429 1.70 8.24 17.91
CA ILE A 429 0.68 8.47 18.96
C ILE A 429 1.14 8.01 20.34
N GLN A 430 1.75 6.84 20.46
CA GLN A 430 2.09 6.20 21.75
C GLN A 430 3.20 6.96 22.48
N SER A 431 2.86 7.63 23.59
CA SER A 431 3.79 8.46 24.34
C SER A 431 4.83 7.67 25.13
N THR A 432 4.56 6.39 25.45
CA THR A 432 5.52 5.51 26.15
C THR A 432 6.69 5.11 25.27
N LEU A 433 6.52 5.05 23.94
CA LEU A 433 7.57 4.73 22.98
C LEU A 433 8.23 5.97 22.38
N ARG A 434 7.50 7.08 22.24
CA ARG A 434 7.97 8.31 21.62
C ARG A 434 8.59 8.06 20.24
N GLY A 435 7.82 7.37 19.39
CA GLY A 435 8.26 6.97 18.06
C GLY A 435 8.78 8.12 17.20
N PRO A 436 9.35 7.83 16.03
CA PRO A 436 10.08 8.84 15.24
C PRO A 436 9.25 10.08 14.91
N TRP A 437 7.95 9.92 14.72
CA TRP A 437 7.04 11.01 14.32
C TRP A 437 6.12 11.50 15.44
N TRP A 438 6.29 11.03 16.67
CA TRP A 438 5.54 11.51 17.83
C TRP A 438 5.92 12.96 18.16
N GLN A 439 4.90 13.82 18.37
CA GLN A 439 5.08 15.26 18.63
C GLN A 439 4.47 15.69 19.97
N GLY A 440 4.61 14.86 20.99
CA GLY A 440 4.26 15.26 22.37
C GLY A 440 2.87 14.86 22.84
N TYR A 441 2.03 14.27 22.00
CA TYR A 441 0.71 13.79 22.44
C TYR A 441 0.84 12.74 23.53
N GLU A 442 0.08 12.92 24.63
CA GLU A 442 0.02 11.99 25.75
C GLU A 442 -1.40 11.74 26.21
N ASN A 443 -1.77 10.47 26.29
CA ASN A 443 -3.02 10.01 26.90
C ASN A 443 -2.79 8.62 27.51
N LYS A 444 -2.94 8.51 28.84
CA LYS A 444 -2.70 7.26 29.58
C LYS A 444 -3.66 6.14 29.20
N GLU A 445 -4.93 6.48 28.93
CA GLU A 445 -5.92 5.49 28.49
C GLU A 445 -5.57 4.95 27.11
N VAL A 446 -5.18 5.81 26.17
CA VAL A 446 -4.71 5.40 24.83
C VAL A 446 -3.51 4.47 24.93
N ASN A 447 -2.49 4.80 25.75
CA ASN A 447 -1.34 3.94 25.95
C ASN A 447 -1.73 2.56 26.52
N SER A 448 -2.67 2.52 27.48
CA SER A 448 -3.16 1.27 28.05
C SER A 448 -3.91 0.41 27.03
N LEU A 449 -4.77 1.05 26.21
CA LEU A 449 -5.51 0.37 25.15
C LEU A 449 -4.61 -0.14 24.05
N ILE A 450 -3.54 0.58 23.69
CA ILE A 450 -2.53 0.11 22.72
C ILE A 450 -1.89 -1.19 23.23
N LYS A 451 -1.41 -1.22 24.47
CA LYS A 451 -0.85 -2.43 25.05
C LYS A 451 -1.83 -3.59 25.10
N GLN A 452 -3.11 -3.31 25.39
CA GLN A 452 -4.16 -4.32 25.35
C GLN A 452 -4.37 -4.86 23.93
N ALA A 453 -4.38 -3.99 22.90
CA ALA A 453 -4.52 -4.40 21.50
C ALA A 453 -3.32 -5.27 21.07
N GLU A 454 -2.09 -4.88 21.40
CA GLU A 454 -0.86 -5.63 21.12
C GLU A 454 -0.90 -7.07 21.65
N ALA A 455 -1.56 -7.30 22.80
CA ALA A 455 -1.72 -8.60 23.42
C ALA A 455 -2.99 -9.36 23.02
N THR A 456 -3.84 -8.78 22.18
CA THR A 456 -5.14 -9.37 21.81
C THR A 456 -5.05 -10.07 20.45
N VAL A 457 -4.92 -11.40 20.43
CA VAL A 457 -4.82 -12.21 19.20
C VAL A 457 -6.16 -12.23 18.44
N ASN A 458 -7.30 -12.22 19.13
CA ASN A 458 -8.61 -12.25 18.49
C ASN A 458 -8.87 -10.94 17.74
N ASP A 459 -9.00 -11.00 16.41
CA ASP A 459 -9.16 -9.84 15.54
C ASP A 459 -10.42 -9.00 15.87
N THR A 460 -11.54 -9.65 16.21
CA THR A 460 -12.78 -8.94 16.51
C THR A 460 -12.64 -8.11 17.77
N GLU A 461 -12.03 -8.65 18.81
CA GLU A 461 -11.81 -7.94 20.06
C GLU A 461 -10.73 -6.85 19.89
N ARG A 462 -9.65 -7.14 19.16
CA ARG A 462 -8.60 -6.17 18.85
C ARG A 462 -9.15 -5.00 18.04
N GLN A 463 -10.04 -5.25 17.07
CA GLN A 463 -10.68 -4.20 16.30
C GLN A 463 -11.53 -3.26 17.18
N LYS A 464 -12.26 -3.80 18.16
CA LYS A 464 -13.03 -2.96 19.12
C LYS A 464 -12.13 -2.04 19.93
N ILE A 465 -10.96 -2.56 20.37
CA ILE A 465 -9.97 -1.77 21.09
C ILE A 465 -9.44 -0.64 20.21
N TYR A 466 -9.04 -0.95 18.97
CA TYR A 466 -8.56 0.08 18.03
C TYR A 466 -9.62 1.13 17.70
N ARG A 467 -10.89 0.76 17.55
CA ARG A 467 -11.98 1.72 17.34
C ARG A 467 -12.17 2.65 18.55
N LYS A 468 -11.99 2.14 19.76
CA LYS A 468 -12.00 2.96 20.97
C LYS A 468 -10.83 3.94 20.98
N ILE A 469 -9.62 3.49 20.70
CA ILE A 469 -8.42 4.35 20.53
C ILE A 469 -8.70 5.42 19.47
N TYR A 470 -9.26 5.03 18.34
CA TYR A 470 -9.59 5.95 17.25
C TYR A 470 -10.44 7.12 17.71
N THR A 471 -11.51 6.84 18.44
CA THR A 471 -12.43 7.88 18.96
C THR A 471 -11.72 8.82 19.92
N ILE A 472 -10.93 8.29 20.87
CA ILE A 472 -10.22 9.11 21.86
C ILE A 472 -9.18 10.01 21.18
N VAL A 473 -8.35 9.45 20.27
CA VAL A 473 -7.31 10.21 19.58
C VAL A 473 -7.92 11.28 18.68
N ARG A 474 -9.04 10.96 17.99
CA ARG A 474 -9.75 11.96 17.19
C ARG A 474 -10.21 13.13 18.07
N ASP A 475 -10.79 12.86 19.24
CA ASP A 475 -11.30 13.90 20.14
C ASP A 475 -10.17 14.71 20.81
N ASP A 476 -9.03 14.09 21.08
CA ASP A 476 -7.83 14.77 21.60
C ASP A 476 -7.12 15.63 20.55
N ALA A 477 -7.42 15.38 19.28
CA ALA A 477 -6.95 16.16 18.12
C ALA A 477 -5.42 16.42 18.11
N PRO A 478 -4.54 15.39 18.24
CA PRO A 478 -3.10 15.63 18.17
C PRO A 478 -2.67 16.15 16.81
N TRP A 479 -3.54 16.07 15.82
CA TRP A 479 -3.33 16.53 14.45
C TRP A 479 -4.51 17.39 13.97
N ILE A 480 -4.22 18.24 13.01
CA ILE A 480 -5.24 18.86 12.16
C ILE A 480 -5.48 17.85 11.04
N PHE A 481 -6.66 17.23 11.03
CA PHE A 481 -7.05 16.21 10.06
C PHE A 481 -7.58 16.90 8.81
N LEU A 482 -6.95 16.69 7.65
CA LEU A 482 -7.36 17.31 6.41
C LEU A 482 -8.14 16.33 5.52
N TYR A 483 -7.43 15.58 4.70
CA TYR A 483 -8.06 14.68 3.74
C TYR A 483 -7.18 13.48 3.38
N ARG A 484 -7.80 12.49 2.75
CA ARG A 484 -7.12 11.44 1.98
C ARG A 484 -7.30 11.70 0.49
N PRO A 485 -6.22 11.70 -0.31
CA PRO A 485 -6.32 11.97 -1.75
C PRO A 485 -6.93 10.79 -2.50
N THR A 486 -7.64 11.08 -3.60
CA THR A 486 -8.00 10.10 -4.61
C THR A 486 -6.88 10.01 -5.64
N ARG A 487 -6.51 8.79 -6.02
CA ARG A 487 -5.51 8.50 -7.05
C ARG A 487 -6.20 7.93 -8.27
N TYR A 488 -5.63 8.17 -9.45
CA TYR A 488 -6.20 7.74 -10.72
C TYR A 488 -5.19 6.99 -11.56
N TRP A 489 -5.70 6.02 -12.34
CA TRP A 489 -4.96 5.23 -13.30
C TRP A 489 -5.72 5.19 -14.62
N GLY A 490 -5.00 5.24 -15.75
CA GLY A 490 -5.52 4.90 -17.05
C GLY A 490 -5.12 3.47 -17.39
N VAL A 491 -6.04 2.65 -17.85
CA VAL A 491 -5.81 1.22 -18.17
C VAL A 491 -6.48 0.91 -19.52
N ARG A 492 -5.76 0.25 -20.44
CA ARG A 492 -6.37 -0.19 -21.71
C ARG A 492 -7.46 -1.22 -21.51
N SER A 493 -8.52 -1.12 -22.28
CA SER A 493 -9.65 -2.06 -22.24
C SER A 493 -9.25 -3.51 -22.59
N THR A 494 -8.13 -3.72 -23.27
CA THR A 494 -7.52 -5.05 -23.49
C THR A 494 -7.11 -5.74 -22.21
N MET A 495 -6.91 -4.97 -21.13
CA MET A 495 -6.56 -5.46 -19.78
C MET A 495 -7.79 -5.58 -18.85
N LYS A 496 -8.98 -5.84 -19.40
CA LYS A 496 -10.26 -5.87 -18.67
C LYS A 496 -10.30 -6.83 -17.47
N ASP A 497 -9.49 -7.88 -17.48
CA ASP A 497 -9.44 -8.86 -16.39
C ASP A 497 -8.45 -8.48 -15.28
N TRP A 498 -7.58 -7.49 -15.54
CA TRP A 498 -6.70 -6.94 -14.52
C TRP A 498 -7.47 -6.02 -13.57
N LYS A 499 -7.20 -6.13 -12.27
CA LYS A 499 -7.87 -5.33 -11.24
C LYS A 499 -6.84 -4.54 -10.43
N LEU A 500 -7.13 -3.26 -10.26
CA LEU A 500 -6.39 -2.43 -9.32
C LEU A 500 -6.66 -2.93 -7.89
N ARG A 501 -5.60 -3.22 -7.14
CA ARG A 501 -5.69 -3.60 -5.73
C ARG A 501 -6.15 -2.41 -4.88
N THR A 502 -6.84 -2.68 -3.77
CA THR A 502 -7.30 -1.64 -2.81
C THR A 502 -6.15 -0.88 -2.16
N ASP A 503 -4.94 -1.42 -2.23
CA ASP A 503 -3.72 -0.75 -1.79
C ASP A 503 -3.05 0.09 -2.87
N GLY A 504 -3.54 0.07 -4.11
CA GLY A 504 -3.00 0.81 -5.24
C GLY A 504 -1.68 0.27 -5.79
N LEU A 505 -1.28 -0.94 -5.39
CA LEU A 505 -0.12 -1.60 -5.99
C LEU A 505 -0.51 -2.25 -7.32
N LEU A 506 0.37 -2.09 -8.31
CA LEU A 506 0.25 -2.72 -9.62
C LEU A 506 0.90 -4.11 -9.55
N ILE A 507 0.08 -5.15 -9.47
CA ILE A 507 0.52 -6.55 -9.36
C ILE A 507 -0.03 -7.33 -10.56
N PHE A 508 0.78 -8.25 -11.13
CA PHE A 508 0.52 -8.95 -12.40
C PHE A 508 0.67 -10.46 -12.24
N ASN A 509 -0.09 -11.10 -11.33
CA ASN A 509 -0.04 -12.54 -11.05
C ASN A 509 -1.42 -13.21 -11.05
#